data_aafea953f675cf746512feb84d42804a
#
_entry.id   aafea953f675cf746512feb84d42804a
#
_cell.length_a   1.000
_cell.length_b   1.000
_cell.length_c   1.000
_cell.angle_alpha   90.00
_cell.angle_beta   90.00
_cell.angle_gamma   90.00
#
_symmetry.space_group_name_H-M   'P 1'
#
loop_
_entity.id
_entity.type
_entity.pdbx_description
1 polymer ?
#
loop_
_entity_poly.entity_id
_entity_poly.type
_entity_poly.pdbx_seq_one_letter_code
_entity_poly.pdbx_strand_id
1 'polypeptide(L)'
;MRPIRIIGTLLTLAAFFLSAATGAQEAAFDPDAEMFPVDVQYDARIPTPEQFLGRPLGAAPVRHHELVEYINKVSGLSDRLSVEVIGYSHERRPILFVVATSPANQARIDDIRTQHIALTEPDLRQSVTADMPVITWLNYGVHGAEASGMDASLPTVYYLAAAQGAKVDQLLAGSVILVTAVFNPDGHANRVAWLDTYGSRVVNPDPNNMEQDYDGRVARTNHYGFDLNRQWLSVTQPESRAWMRKWHEWRPNVSVDYHEMGSEQTYYFAPGIPTRTHPLIPDESMQLIADVVAPAEQFMDSQGRLYFHGDRYDHFFLGKGAGFPLVNGGIGILHEASAARGVARKTSNGLRTYRENILKHFRTSIANAEGALQQRDALLQFQKSFYDSASERAGNHSVKAYVFAAPGDDARLYHFVDLLNFHRIEVRTLAQDVTEGGITYRAGEA
;
A
#
# COMPACT_ATOMS: atom_id res chain seq x y z
N MET A 1 -68.56 30.36 -56.76
CA MET A 1 -67.59 31.31 -56.20
C MET A 1 -66.39 30.49 -55.67
N ARG A 2 -65.21 30.91 -56.04
CA ARG A 2 -63.92 30.12 -56.01
C ARG A 2 -63.49 29.72 -54.58
N PRO A 3 -62.87 28.54 -54.37
CA PRO A 3 -62.20 28.20 -53.14
C PRO A 3 -60.79 28.72 -53.12
N ILE A 4 -60.33 29.34 -52.03
CA ILE A 4 -58.96 29.80 -51.76
C ILE A 4 -58.20 28.64 -51.12
N ARG A 5 -57.06 28.33 -51.73
CA ARG A 5 -56.01 27.38 -51.26
C ARG A 5 -55.30 27.93 -50.02
N ILE A 6 -55.19 27.13 -48.97
CA ILE A 6 -54.16 27.23 -47.93
C ILE A 6 -53.53 25.85 -47.87
N ILE A 7 -52.48 25.65 -48.65
CA ILE A 7 -51.55 24.55 -48.53
C ILE A 7 -50.15 25.21 -48.53
N GLY A 8 -49.44 25.11 -47.48
CA GLY A 8 -48.03 25.50 -47.49
C GLY A 8 -47.59 26.26 -46.24
N THR A 9 -47.57 25.63 -45.06
CA THR A 9 -46.64 26.04 -43.96
C THR A 9 -46.70 25.02 -42.82
N LEU A 10 -46.46 23.71 -43.09
CA LEU A 10 -46.41 22.67 -42.07
C LEU A 10 -45.34 21.62 -42.38
N LEU A 11 -44.31 21.96 -43.14
CA LEU A 11 -43.22 21.03 -43.50
C LEU A 11 -41.80 21.53 -43.16
N THR A 12 -41.68 22.57 -42.33
CA THR A 12 -40.35 23.10 -41.98
C THR A 12 -40.05 23.10 -40.47
N LEU A 13 -40.88 22.44 -39.64
CA LEU A 13 -40.57 22.31 -38.18
C LEU A 13 -40.23 20.89 -37.74
N ALA A 14 -40.20 19.91 -38.64
CA ALA A 14 -39.85 18.53 -38.31
C ALA A 14 -38.35 18.19 -38.55
N ALA A 15 -37.56 19.13 -39.08
CA ALA A 15 -36.15 18.90 -39.47
C ALA A 15 -35.15 19.41 -38.44
N PHE A 16 -35.58 20.00 -37.30
CA PHE A 16 -34.67 20.57 -36.30
C PHE A 16 -34.55 19.78 -34.99
N PHE A 17 -35.19 18.64 -34.88
CA PHE A 17 -35.11 17.77 -33.71
C PHE A 17 -34.43 16.44 -33.92
N LEU A 18 -33.76 16.22 -35.08
CA LEU A 18 -33.02 14.99 -35.38
C LEU A 18 -31.48 15.17 -35.43
N SER A 19 -30.94 16.26 -34.86
CA SER A 19 -29.49 16.50 -34.88
C SER A 19 -28.89 16.79 -33.50
N ALA A 20 -29.36 16.12 -32.46
CA ALA A 20 -28.72 16.21 -31.14
C ALA A 20 -28.72 14.88 -30.38
N ALA A 21 -28.71 13.77 -31.11
CA ALA A 21 -28.37 12.47 -30.58
C ALA A 21 -27.15 11.91 -31.34
N THR A 22 -26.10 12.73 -31.49
CA THR A 22 -24.77 12.15 -31.54
C THR A 22 -24.52 11.70 -30.12
N GLY A 23 -24.89 10.45 -29.83
CA GLY A 23 -24.47 9.80 -28.63
C GLY A 23 -22.98 10.08 -28.48
N ALA A 24 -22.58 10.56 -27.32
CA ALA A 24 -21.22 10.33 -26.89
C ALA A 24 -21.05 8.81 -27.06
N GLN A 25 -20.38 8.41 -28.13
CA GLN A 25 -19.89 7.07 -28.29
C GLN A 25 -18.96 6.91 -27.09
N GLU A 26 -19.43 6.19 -26.06
CA GLU A 26 -18.54 5.76 -25.00
C GLU A 26 -17.33 5.23 -25.73
N ALA A 27 -16.18 5.91 -25.57
CA ALA A 27 -14.94 5.46 -26.17
C ALA A 27 -14.83 3.99 -25.77
N ALA A 28 -14.78 3.12 -26.77
CA ALA A 28 -14.71 1.70 -26.53
C ALA A 28 -13.53 1.49 -25.60
N PHE A 29 -13.81 1.02 -24.39
CA PHE A 29 -12.80 0.77 -23.38
C PHE A 29 -11.75 -0.15 -24.01
N ASP A 30 -10.56 0.40 -24.31
CA ASP A 30 -9.41 -0.39 -24.71
C ASP A 30 -8.77 -0.95 -23.44
N PRO A 31 -8.98 -2.23 -23.15
CA PRO A 31 -8.46 -2.82 -21.93
C PRO A 31 -6.94 -2.82 -21.83
N ASP A 32 -6.22 -2.72 -22.93
CA ASP A 32 -4.77 -2.88 -22.96
C ASP A 32 -3.99 -1.56 -23.10
N ALA A 33 -4.57 -0.56 -23.75
CA ALA A 33 -3.85 0.68 -24.09
C ALA A 33 -3.56 1.60 -22.89
N GLU A 34 -4.27 1.49 -21.77
CA GLU A 34 -4.15 2.44 -20.65
C GLU A 34 -3.38 1.91 -19.43
N MET A 35 -3.19 0.59 -19.28
CA MET A 35 -2.55 0.04 -18.08
C MET A 35 -1.09 0.47 -17.98
N PHE A 36 -0.32 0.28 -19.04
CA PHE A 36 1.11 0.57 -19.05
C PHE A 36 1.42 1.88 -19.77
N PRO A 37 2.43 2.66 -19.32
CA PRO A 37 2.93 3.82 -20.07
C PRO A 37 3.35 3.44 -21.48
N VAL A 38 2.78 4.11 -22.49
CA VAL A 38 3.03 3.82 -23.92
C VAL A 38 4.39 4.33 -24.41
N ASP A 39 5.00 5.25 -23.67
CA ASP A 39 6.32 5.83 -23.92
C ASP A 39 7.47 5.02 -23.29
N VAL A 40 7.15 3.90 -22.63
CA VAL A 40 8.12 3.01 -21.99
C VAL A 40 8.26 1.74 -22.82
N GLN A 41 9.49 1.32 -23.07
CA GLN A 41 9.79 0.00 -23.65
C GLN A 41 9.84 -1.06 -22.58
N TYR A 42 9.47 -2.28 -22.91
CA TYR A 42 9.44 -3.43 -21.98
C TYR A 42 10.25 -4.59 -22.55
N ASP A 43 10.89 -5.35 -21.68
CA ASP A 43 11.59 -6.58 -22.05
C ASP A 43 10.56 -7.65 -22.47
N ALA A 44 10.53 -7.98 -23.76
CA ALA A 44 9.58 -8.93 -24.36
C ALA A 44 9.73 -10.38 -23.82
N ARG A 45 10.81 -10.70 -23.10
CA ARG A 45 11.00 -12.01 -22.47
C ARG A 45 10.15 -12.17 -21.20
N ILE A 46 9.73 -11.07 -20.59
CA ILE A 46 8.94 -11.04 -19.36
C ILE A 46 7.47 -10.88 -19.77
N PRO A 47 6.60 -11.87 -19.48
CA PRO A 47 5.19 -11.79 -19.87
C PRO A 47 4.45 -10.72 -19.06
N THR A 48 3.55 -9.99 -19.71
CA THR A 48 2.60 -9.12 -19.00
C THR A 48 1.68 -9.94 -18.08
N PRO A 49 1.04 -9.32 -17.05
CA PRO A 49 0.05 -10.04 -16.24
C PRO A 49 -1.07 -10.67 -17.09
N GLU A 50 -1.60 -9.95 -18.08
CA GLU A 50 -2.66 -10.45 -18.96
C GLU A 50 -2.20 -11.65 -19.81
N GLN A 51 -0.98 -11.61 -20.36
CA GLN A 51 -0.41 -12.74 -21.09
C GLN A 51 -0.26 -13.98 -20.22
N PHE A 52 0.14 -13.80 -18.96
CA PHE A 52 0.29 -14.90 -18.02
C PHE A 52 -1.06 -15.47 -17.59
N LEU A 53 -2.00 -14.60 -17.23
CA LEU A 53 -3.32 -14.99 -16.73
C LEU A 53 -4.27 -15.51 -17.84
N GLY A 54 -3.98 -15.20 -19.11
CA GLY A 54 -4.87 -15.49 -20.23
C GLY A 54 -6.19 -14.71 -20.22
N ARG A 55 -6.24 -13.63 -19.45
CA ARG A 55 -7.40 -12.73 -19.31
C ARG A 55 -6.96 -11.31 -18.95
N PRO A 56 -7.75 -10.27 -19.30
CA PRO A 56 -7.46 -8.90 -18.89
C PRO A 56 -7.47 -8.74 -17.37
N LEU A 57 -6.56 -7.92 -16.84
CA LEU A 57 -6.64 -7.46 -15.45
C LEU A 57 -7.94 -6.69 -15.22
N GLY A 58 -8.62 -7.00 -14.13
CA GLY A 58 -9.91 -6.40 -13.80
C GLY A 58 -11.13 -7.13 -14.35
N ALA A 59 -10.96 -8.14 -15.23
CA ALA A 59 -12.06 -9.00 -15.67
C ALA A 59 -12.57 -9.93 -14.54
N ALA A 60 -11.68 -10.30 -13.65
CA ALA A 60 -11.96 -10.99 -12.39
C ALA A 60 -10.75 -10.75 -11.46
N PRO A 61 -10.91 -10.81 -10.12
CA PRO A 61 -9.78 -10.77 -9.20
C PRO A 61 -8.79 -11.90 -9.45
N VAL A 62 -7.51 -11.60 -9.26
CA VAL A 62 -6.44 -12.58 -9.38
C VAL A 62 -6.46 -13.48 -8.15
N ARG A 63 -6.43 -14.80 -8.33
CA ARG A 63 -6.35 -15.73 -7.22
C ARG A 63 -4.97 -15.72 -6.59
N HIS A 64 -4.90 -15.99 -5.30
CA HIS A 64 -3.64 -15.94 -4.58
C HIS A 64 -2.55 -16.82 -5.20
N HIS A 65 -2.87 -18.04 -5.66
CA HIS A 65 -1.88 -18.91 -6.32
C HIS A 65 -1.41 -18.35 -7.66
N GLU A 66 -2.31 -17.77 -8.49
CA GLU A 66 -1.94 -17.11 -9.75
C GLU A 66 -0.96 -15.95 -9.51
N LEU A 67 -1.22 -15.15 -8.45
CA LEU A 67 -0.34 -14.05 -8.05
C LEU A 67 1.04 -14.57 -7.62
N VAL A 68 1.08 -15.62 -6.78
CA VAL A 68 2.34 -16.26 -6.33
C VAL A 68 3.12 -16.80 -7.52
N GLU A 69 2.47 -17.51 -8.42
CA GLU A 69 3.09 -18.10 -9.62
C GLU A 69 3.63 -17.03 -10.56
N TYR A 70 2.85 -15.95 -10.79
CA TYR A 70 3.27 -14.83 -11.63
C TYR A 70 4.52 -14.13 -11.08
N ILE A 71 4.50 -13.75 -9.80
CA ILE A 71 5.63 -13.06 -9.16
C ILE A 71 6.89 -13.92 -9.22
N ASN A 72 6.79 -15.22 -8.90
CA ASN A 72 7.94 -16.12 -8.98
C ASN A 72 8.47 -16.26 -10.42
N LYS A 73 7.56 -16.35 -11.41
CA LYS A 73 7.96 -16.39 -12.82
C LYS A 73 8.70 -15.13 -13.27
N VAL A 74 8.17 -13.97 -12.96
CA VAL A 74 8.77 -12.69 -13.36
C VAL A 74 10.11 -12.47 -12.65
N SER A 75 10.19 -12.79 -11.35
CA SER A 75 11.45 -12.70 -10.61
C SER A 75 12.53 -13.64 -11.15
N GLY A 76 12.15 -14.82 -11.65
CA GLY A 76 13.10 -15.73 -12.29
C GLY A 76 13.59 -15.29 -13.68
N LEU A 77 12.96 -14.25 -14.27
CA LEU A 77 13.32 -13.71 -15.59
C LEU A 77 14.05 -12.36 -15.54
N SER A 78 14.15 -11.74 -14.35
CA SER A 78 14.73 -10.40 -14.18
C SER A 78 15.78 -10.39 -13.08
N ASP A 79 16.96 -9.87 -13.37
CA ASP A 79 18.05 -9.66 -12.43
C ASP A 79 17.84 -8.41 -11.52
N ARG A 80 16.74 -7.70 -11.72
CA ARG A 80 16.31 -6.56 -10.89
C ARG A 80 15.51 -6.96 -9.66
N LEU A 81 15.03 -8.23 -9.61
CA LEU A 81 14.13 -8.71 -8.58
C LEU A 81 14.74 -9.85 -7.79
N SER A 82 14.52 -9.84 -6.48
CA SER A 82 14.59 -11.03 -5.64
C SER A 82 13.27 -11.21 -4.89
N VAL A 83 12.90 -12.47 -4.61
CA VAL A 83 11.64 -12.79 -3.93
C VAL A 83 11.89 -13.82 -2.83
N GLU A 84 11.22 -13.63 -1.70
CA GLU A 84 11.22 -14.58 -0.59
C GLU A 84 9.82 -14.79 -0.01
N VAL A 85 9.59 -15.95 0.61
CA VAL A 85 8.42 -16.23 1.43
C VAL A 85 8.75 -15.80 2.87
N ILE A 86 8.16 -14.70 3.32
CA ILE A 86 8.44 -14.14 4.66
C ILE A 86 7.63 -14.80 5.78
N GLY A 87 6.60 -15.55 5.43
CA GLY A 87 5.73 -16.29 6.34
C GLY A 87 4.51 -16.86 5.66
N TYR A 88 3.62 -17.38 6.48
CA TYR A 88 2.38 -18.00 6.02
C TYR A 88 1.21 -17.48 6.84
N SER A 89 0.04 -17.34 6.20
CA SER A 89 -1.22 -17.09 6.88
C SER A 89 -1.67 -18.28 7.73
N HIS A 90 -2.76 -18.12 8.49
CA HIS A 90 -3.38 -19.22 9.22
C HIS A 90 -3.79 -20.39 8.31
N GLU A 91 -4.26 -20.12 7.09
CA GLU A 91 -4.61 -21.15 6.08
C GLU A 91 -3.42 -21.60 5.24
N ARG A 92 -2.19 -21.33 5.69
CA ARG A 92 -0.94 -21.77 5.05
C ARG A 92 -0.67 -21.18 3.67
N ARG A 93 -1.25 -20.01 3.34
CA ARG A 93 -0.90 -19.30 2.12
C ARG A 93 0.39 -18.53 2.31
N PRO A 94 1.35 -18.60 1.38
CA PRO A 94 2.61 -17.88 1.48
C PRO A 94 2.40 -16.36 1.34
N ILE A 95 3.16 -15.59 2.12
CA ILE A 95 3.25 -14.14 1.98
C ILE A 95 4.57 -13.84 1.30
N LEU A 96 4.49 -13.29 0.09
CA LEU A 96 5.66 -12.95 -0.72
C LEU A 96 6.17 -11.55 -0.40
N PHE A 97 7.48 -11.43 -0.39
CA PHE A 97 8.20 -10.18 -0.25
C PHE A 97 9.19 -10.04 -1.41
N VAL A 98 9.00 -9.03 -2.23
CA VAL A 98 9.83 -8.74 -3.40
C VAL A 98 10.74 -7.56 -3.09
N VAL A 99 12.01 -7.68 -3.46
CA VAL A 99 12.98 -6.57 -3.43
C VAL A 99 13.33 -6.24 -4.87
N ALA A 100 12.98 -5.03 -5.31
CA ALA A 100 13.24 -4.53 -6.64
C ALA A 100 14.24 -3.36 -6.60
N THR A 101 15.32 -3.47 -7.37
CA THR A 101 16.36 -2.44 -7.50
C THR A 101 17.22 -2.72 -8.73
N SER A 102 18.24 -1.90 -9.01
CA SER A 102 19.17 -2.19 -10.10
C SER A 102 19.97 -3.49 -9.88
N PRO A 103 20.44 -4.17 -10.93
CA PRO A 103 21.28 -5.35 -10.77
C PRO A 103 22.55 -5.09 -9.94
N ALA A 104 23.12 -3.88 -10.07
CA ALA A 104 24.28 -3.46 -9.27
C ALA A 104 23.94 -3.37 -7.78
N ASN A 105 22.76 -2.86 -7.42
CA ASN A 105 22.28 -2.82 -6.05
C ASN A 105 21.90 -4.22 -5.54
N GLN A 106 21.30 -5.08 -6.38
CA GLN A 106 21.02 -6.49 -6.00
C GLN A 106 22.29 -7.22 -5.56
N ALA A 107 23.41 -6.98 -6.26
CA ALA A 107 24.69 -7.61 -5.94
C ALA A 107 25.27 -7.20 -4.58
N ARG A 108 24.83 -6.06 -4.01
CA ARG A 108 25.27 -5.52 -2.70
C ARG A 108 24.10 -5.26 -1.74
N ILE A 109 23.00 -5.94 -1.90
CA ILE A 109 21.75 -5.64 -1.19
C ILE A 109 21.88 -5.74 0.34
N ASP A 110 22.70 -6.66 0.83
CA ASP A 110 22.98 -6.82 2.26
C ASP A 110 23.81 -5.66 2.82
N ASP A 111 24.76 -5.14 2.05
CA ASP A 111 25.54 -3.96 2.43
C ASP A 111 24.64 -2.71 2.47
N ILE A 112 23.77 -2.52 1.47
CA ILE A 112 22.78 -1.44 1.44
C ILE A 112 21.92 -1.49 2.68
N ARG A 113 21.37 -2.66 3.00
CA ARG A 113 20.51 -2.86 4.17
C ARG A 113 21.26 -2.55 5.46
N THR A 114 22.49 -3.04 5.60
CA THR A 114 23.32 -2.82 6.80
C THR A 114 23.63 -1.33 6.99
N GLN A 115 24.02 -0.64 5.92
CA GLN A 115 24.31 0.81 5.97
C GLN A 115 23.04 1.61 6.30
N HIS A 116 21.89 1.22 5.73
CA HIS A 116 20.62 1.89 5.99
C HIS A 116 20.17 1.71 7.46
N ILE A 117 20.24 0.49 7.99
CA ILE A 117 19.93 0.24 9.41
C ILE A 117 20.86 1.03 10.33
N ALA A 118 22.14 1.17 9.98
CA ALA A 118 23.09 1.94 10.77
C ALA A 118 22.73 3.43 10.90
N LEU A 119 21.95 4.01 9.98
CA LEU A 119 21.40 5.38 10.15
C LEU A 119 20.43 5.48 11.33
N THR A 120 19.80 4.38 11.71
CA THR A 120 18.81 4.31 12.78
C THR A 120 19.40 3.90 14.13
N GLU A 121 20.73 3.75 14.19
CA GLU A 121 21.52 3.39 15.38
C GLU A 121 22.49 4.55 15.68
N PRO A 122 22.08 5.53 16.51
CA PRO A 122 22.87 6.77 16.72
C PRO A 122 24.31 6.51 17.18
N ASP A 123 24.53 5.43 17.95
CA ASP A 123 25.86 5.06 18.44
C ASP A 123 26.83 4.68 17.33
N LEU A 124 26.34 4.21 16.18
CA LEU A 124 27.17 3.86 15.01
C LEU A 124 27.62 5.09 14.22
N ARG A 125 27.02 6.26 14.47
CA ARG A 125 27.35 7.55 13.84
C ARG A 125 27.42 7.49 12.30
N GLN A 126 26.60 6.63 11.69
CA GLN A 126 26.52 6.52 10.24
C GLN A 126 26.05 7.85 9.63
N SER A 127 26.68 8.26 8.54
CA SER A 127 26.28 9.43 7.76
C SER A 127 25.53 9.02 6.50
N VAL A 128 24.61 9.87 6.04
CA VAL A 128 24.00 9.73 4.73
C VAL A 128 25.06 9.96 3.66
N THR A 129 25.17 9.05 2.70
CA THR A 129 26.10 9.14 1.57
C THR A 129 25.36 9.27 0.24
N ALA A 130 26.06 9.80 -0.77
CA ALA A 130 25.45 10.07 -2.08
C ALA A 130 25.00 8.80 -2.83
N ASP A 131 25.53 7.65 -2.47
CA ASP A 131 25.23 6.35 -3.09
C ASP A 131 24.22 5.50 -2.32
N MET A 132 23.70 6.00 -1.17
CA MET A 132 22.62 5.33 -0.45
C MET A 132 21.29 5.41 -1.22
N PRO A 133 20.66 4.30 -1.60
CA PRO A 133 19.33 4.33 -2.17
C PRO A 133 18.27 4.62 -1.10
N VAL A 134 17.19 5.30 -1.49
CA VAL A 134 15.99 5.42 -0.64
C VAL A 134 15.24 4.08 -0.64
N ILE A 135 14.67 3.71 0.50
CA ILE A 135 13.90 2.47 0.64
C ILE A 135 12.41 2.81 0.71
N THR A 136 11.65 2.31 -0.28
CA THR A 136 10.19 2.47 -0.35
C THR A 136 9.52 1.11 -0.25
N TRP A 137 8.54 0.96 0.63
CA TRP A 137 7.77 -0.27 0.77
C TRP A 137 6.33 -0.08 0.31
N LEU A 138 5.94 -0.78 -0.74
CA LEU A 138 4.60 -0.81 -1.31
C LEU A 138 3.83 -1.99 -0.72
N ASN A 139 2.79 -1.69 0.07
CA ASN A 139 2.02 -2.66 0.84
C ASN A 139 0.62 -2.80 0.28
N TYR A 140 0.26 -4.02 -0.12
CA TYR A 140 -1.04 -4.29 -0.70
C TYR A 140 -1.81 -5.32 0.13
N GLY A 141 -3.12 -5.11 0.21
CA GLY A 141 -4.05 -6.12 0.66
C GLY A 141 -3.96 -6.50 2.13
N VAL A 142 -3.72 -5.55 3.03
CA VAL A 142 -3.89 -5.78 4.48
C VAL A 142 -5.35 -6.08 4.83
N HIS A 143 -6.30 -5.53 4.05
CA HIS A 143 -7.70 -5.94 4.03
C HIS A 143 -7.96 -6.78 2.79
N GLY A 144 -8.19 -8.06 2.95
CA GLY A 144 -8.36 -8.99 1.83
C GLY A 144 -9.56 -8.71 0.93
N ALA A 145 -10.53 -7.97 1.43
CA ALA A 145 -11.69 -7.52 0.69
C ALA A 145 -11.41 -6.46 -0.38
N GLU A 146 -10.33 -5.73 -0.22
CA GLU A 146 -9.94 -4.56 -1.01
C GLU A 146 -9.00 -4.99 -2.13
N ALA A 147 -9.52 -5.82 -3.05
CA ALA A 147 -8.72 -6.66 -3.93
C ALA A 147 -7.96 -5.90 -5.04
N SER A 148 -8.38 -4.68 -5.43
CA SER A 148 -7.73 -3.97 -6.55
C SER A 148 -6.28 -3.58 -6.25
N GLY A 149 -5.93 -3.33 -4.98
CA GLY A 149 -4.54 -3.10 -4.59
C GLY A 149 -3.67 -4.34 -4.81
N MET A 150 -4.18 -5.53 -4.42
CA MET A 150 -3.45 -6.79 -4.61
C MET A 150 -3.20 -7.08 -6.09
N ASP A 151 -4.22 -6.91 -6.93
CA ASP A 151 -4.10 -7.10 -8.37
C ASP A 151 -3.16 -6.05 -8.99
N ALA A 152 -3.10 -4.82 -8.45
CA ALA A 152 -2.17 -3.78 -8.87
C ALA A 152 -0.70 -4.12 -8.57
N SER A 153 -0.44 -5.03 -7.66
CA SER A 153 0.92 -5.53 -7.40
C SER A 153 1.53 -6.24 -8.62
N LEU A 154 0.70 -6.89 -9.45
CA LEU A 154 1.19 -7.59 -10.64
C LEU A 154 1.77 -6.63 -11.70
N PRO A 155 1.03 -5.62 -12.19
CA PRO A 155 1.59 -4.65 -13.12
C PRO A 155 2.71 -3.81 -12.49
N THR A 156 2.71 -3.61 -11.15
CA THR A 156 3.82 -2.96 -10.45
C THR A 156 5.10 -3.80 -10.53
N VAL A 157 5.03 -5.09 -10.18
CA VAL A 157 6.18 -6.00 -10.27
C VAL A 157 6.64 -6.17 -11.72
N TYR A 158 5.70 -6.26 -12.68
CA TYR A 158 6.03 -6.30 -14.10
C TYR A 158 6.80 -5.05 -14.55
N TYR A 159 6.32 -3.85 -14.20
CA TYR A 159 6.98 -2.60 -14.53
C TYR A 159 8.42 -2.56 -13.98
N LEU A 160 8.61 -2.89 -12.71
CA LEU A 160 9.93 -2.89 -12.06
C LEU A 160 10.88 -3.90 -12.71
N ALA A 161 10.37 -5.04 -13.17
CA ALA A 161 11.14 -6.09 -13.82
C ALA A 161 11.48 -5.79 -15.28
N ALA A 162 10.49 -5.32 -16.06
CA ALA A 162 10.52 -5.33 -17.51
C ALA A 162 10.69 -3.95 -18.17
N ALA A 163 10.30 -2.86 -17.49
CA ALA A 163 10.38 -1.52 -18.06
C ALA A 163 11.84 -1.09 -18.26
N GLN A 164 12.11 -0.41 -19.39
CA GLN A 164 13.44 -0.01 -19.83
C GLN A 164 13.51 1.50 -20.08
N GLY A 165 14.73 2.03 -20.08
CA GLY A 165 15.03 3.42 -20.37
C GLY A 165 15.57 4.20 -19.18
N ALA A 166 16.16 5.36 -19.46
CA ALA A 166 16.93 6.13 -18.49
C ALA A 166 16.17 6.48 -17.20
N LYS A 167 14.86 6.77 -17.31
CA LYS A 167 14.03 7.08 -16.13
C LYS A 167 13.89 5.89 -15.20
N VAL A 168 13.65 4.71 -15.74
CA VAL A 168 13.52 3.47 -14.97
C VAL A 168 14.86 3.05 -14.38
N ASP A 169 15.93 3.16 -15.17
CA ASP A 169 17.28 2.84 -14.71
C ASP A 169 17.71 3.76 -13.57
N GLN A 170 17.39 5.06 -13.64
CA GLN A 170 17.64 6.02 -12.56
C GLN A 170 16.81 5.68 -11.31
N LEU A 171 15.51 5.33 -11.48
CA LEU A 171 14.65 4.93 -10.37
C LEU A 171 15.24 3.73 -9.63
N LEU A 172 15.62 2.68 -10.35
CA LEU A 172 16.15 1.46 -9.76
C LEU A 172 17.57 1.63 -9.20
N ALA A 173 18.39 2.49 -9.79
CA ALA A 173 19.72 2.77 -9.26
C ALA A 173 19.69 3.54 -7.94
N GLY A 174 18.76 4.49 -7.79
CA GLY A 174 18.62 5.34 -6.61
C GLY A 174 17.66 4.83 -5.54
N SER A 175 17.00 3.69 -5.77
CA SER A 175 15.96 3.16 -4.87
C SER A 175 16.09 1.65 -4.64
N VAL A 176 15.66 1.22 -3.45
CA VAL A 176 15.24 -0.17 -3.18
C VAL A 176 13.74 -0.13 -2.96
N ILE A 177 12.99 -0.80 -3.83
CA ILE A 177 11.53 -0.85 -3.77
C ILE A 177 11.13 -2.22 -3.25
N LEU A 178 10.56 -2.24 -2.06
CA LEU A 178 10.02 -3.43 -1.40
C LEU A 178 8.55 -3.57 -1.77
N VAL A 179 8.10 -4.77 -2.11
CA VAL A 179 6.70 -5.03 -2.45
C VAL A 179 6.19 -6.23 -1.66
N THR A 180 5.12 -6.03 -0.89
CA THR A 180 4.31 -7.12 -0.35
C THR A 180 2.98 -7.14 -1.06
N ALA A 181 2.81 -8.12 -1.94
CA ALA A 181 1.67 -8.17 -2.84
C ALA A 181 0.34 -8.45 -2.14
N VAL A 182 0.35 -9.25 -1.06
CA VAL A 182 -0.84 -9.58 -0.26
C VAL A 182 -0.44 -9.79 1.20
N PHE A 183 -0.86 -8.88 2.07
CA PHE A 183 -0.67 -9.04 3.52
C PHE A 183 -1.69 -9.99 4.16
N ASN A 184 -2.90 -10.06 3.60
CA ASN A 184 -4.00 -10.88 4.11
C ASN A 184 -4.50 -11.87 3.05
N PRO A 185 -3.76 -12.95 2.78
CA PRO A 185 -4.13 -13.89 1.72
C PRO A 185 -5.39 -14.70 2.04
N ASP A 186 -5.74 -14.89 3.32
CA ASP A 186 -6.96 -15.62 3.71
C ASP A 186 -8.21 -14.75 3.48
N GLY A 187 -8.19 -13.49 3.89
CA GLY A 187 -9.26 -12.56 3.57
C GLY A 187 -9.41 -12.35 2.05
N HIS A 188 -8.31 -12.28 1.32
CA HIS A 188 -8.34 -12.20 -0.14
C HIS A 188 -9.02 -13.42 -0.78
N ALA A 189 -8.64 -14.62 -0.34
CA ALA A 189 -9.25 -15.86 -0.85
C ALA A 189 -10.76 -15.90 -0.58
N ASN A 190 -11.23 -15.39 0.57
CA ASN A 190 -12.66 -15.27 0.86
C ASN A 190 -13.36 -14.30 -0.10
N ARG A 191 -12.72 -13.17 -0.43
CA ARG A 191 -13.27 -12.23 -1.42
C ARG A 191 -13.36 -12.83 -2.82
N VAL A 192 -12.30 -13.50 -3.27
CA VAL A 192 -12.29 -14.17 -4.57
C VAL A 192 -13.38 -15.26 -4.63
N ALA A 193 -13.50 -16.09 -3.60
CA ALA A 193 -14.54 -17.12 -3.54
C ALA A 193 -15.96 -16.54 -3.60
N TRP A 194 -16.21 -15.39 -2.96
CA TRP A 194 -17.49 -14.68 -3.07
C TRP A 194 -17.76 -14.24 -4.50
N LEU A 195 -16.78 -13.63 -5.16
CA LEU A 195 -16.92 -13.15 -6.54
C LEU A 195 -17.07 -14.30 -7.54
N ASP A 196 -16.34 -15.41 -7.34
CA ASP A 196 -16.51 -16.64 -8.14
C ASP A 196 -17.93 -17.25 -7.99
N THR A 197 -18.53 -17.12 -6.79
CA THR A 197 -19.86 -17.67 -6.52
C THR A 197 -20.98 -16.82 -7.10
N TYR A 198 -20.88 -15.49 -6.97
CA TYR A 198 -21.97 -14.56 -7.28
C TYR A 198 -21.70 -13.66 -8.48
N GLY A 199 -20.50 -13.72 -9.07
CA GLY A 199 -20.14 -12.96 -10.26
C GLY A 199 -20.97 -13.35 -11.48
N SER A 200 -21.45 -12.36 -12.21
CA SER A 200 -22.26 -12.56 -13.40
C SER A 200 -21.39 -12.75 -14.64
N ARG A 201 -21.79 -13.65 -15.57
CA ARG A 201 -21.10 -13.80 -16.87
C ARG A 201 -21.15 -12.52 -17.72
N VAL A 202 -22.20 -11.73 -17.56
CA VAL A 202 -22.32 -10.40 -18.13
C VAL A 202 -22.20 -9.41 -16.98
N VAL A 203 -21.32 -8.45 -17.12
CA VAL A 203 -21.08 -7.45 -16.07
C VAL A 203 -22.39 -6.76 -15.70
N ASN A 204 -22.77 -6.86 -14.44
CA ASN A 204 -23.95 -6.21 -13.88
C ASN A 204 -23.52 -5.14 -12.86
N PRO A 205 -23.57 -3.85 -13.23
CA PRO A 205 -23.11 -2.76 -12.34
C PRO A 205 -24.16 -2.34 -11.30
N ASP A 206 -25.31 -3.03 -11.20
CA ASP A 206 -26.36 -2.70 -10.23
C ASP A 206 -25.82 -2.85 -8.80
N PRO A 207 -25.84 -1.79 -7.97
CA PRO A 207 -25.38 -1.83 -6.58
C PRO A 207 -26.07 -2.89 -5.70
N ASN A 208 -27.26 -3.35 -6.10
CA ASN A 208 -28.04 -4.38 -5.40
C ASN A 208 -27.75 -5.80 -5.88
N ASN A 209 -26.88 -5.98 -6.88
CA ASN A 209 -26.45 -7.31 -7.30
C ASN A 209 -25.69 -8.01 -6.16
N MET A 210 -25.90 -9.32 -5.99
CA MET A 210 -25.26 -10.14 -4.96
C MET A 210 -23.70 -10.09 -5.04
N GLU A 211 -23.13 -9.94 -6.22
CA GLU A 211 -21.71 -9.70 -6.42
C GLU A 211 -21.22 -8.47 -5.64
N GLN A 212 -22.07 -7.43 -5.56
CA GLN A 212 -21.81 -6.16 -4.90
C GLN A 212 -22.03 -6.22 -3.38
N ASP A 213 -22.80 -7.21 -2.91
CA ASP A 213 -22.98 -7.43 -1.49
C ASP A 213 -21.69 -7.98 -0.89
N TYR A 214 -21.29 -7.33 0.17
CA TYR A 214 -19.97 -7.51 0.71
C TYR A 214 -20.06 -7.57 2.24
N ASP A 215 -19.94 -8.76 2.80
CA ASP A 215 -19.70 -8.89 4.21
C ASP A 215 -18.22 -8.57 4.51
N GLY A 216 -17.97 -7.28 4.69
CA GLY A 216 -16.63 -6.76 4.96
C GLY A 216 -15.93 -7.41 6.15
N ARG A 217 -16.68 -8.06 7.04
CA ARG A 217 -16.10 -8.73 8.20
C ARG A 217 -15.37 -10.02 7.84
N VAL A 218 -15.89 -10.77 6.86
CA VAL A 218 -15.30 -12.08 6.50
C VAL A 218 -14.06 -11.93 5.63
N ALA A 219 -14.06 -10.97 4.68
CA ALA A 219 -12.94 -10.80 3.75
C ALA A 219 -11.98 -9.65 4.16
N ARG A 220 -12.44 -8.69 4.97
CA ARG A 220 -11.60 -7.64 5.52
C ARG A 220 -10.53 -8.20 6.46
N THR A 221 -10.93 -9.09 7.35
CA THR A 221 -10.11 -9.65 8.43
C THR A 221 -9.36 -10.90 7.97
N ASN A 222 -8.41 -11.38 8.78
CA ASN A 222 -7.78 -12.68 8.54
C ASN A 222 -8.73 -13.84 8.92
N HIS A 223 -8.25 -15.09 8.81
CA HIS A 223 -9.01 -16.29 9.11
C HIS A 223 -9.77 -16.24 10.45
N TYR A 224 -9.15 -15.71 11.51
CA TYR A 224 -9.75 -15.65 12.86
C TYR A 224 -10.46 -14.32 13.18
N GLY A 225 -10.72 -13.48 12.17
CA GLY A 225 -11.49 -12.25 12.37
C GLY A 225 -10.67 -11.07 12.91
N PHE A 226 -9.34 -11.13 12.86
CA PHE A 226 -8.49 -10.00 13.25
C PHE A 226 -8.33 -9.02 12.09
N ASP A 227 -8.58 -7.74 12.33
CA ASP A 227 -8.21 -6.66 11.42
C ASP A 227 -6.68 -6.49 11.45
N LEU A 228 -6.04 -6.95 10.37
CA LEU A 228 -4.57 -6.92 10.29
C LEU A 228 -4.02 -5.49 10.22
N ASN A 229 -4.82 -4.51 9.78
CA ASN A 229 -4.41 -3.09 9.85
C ASN A 229 -4.62 -2.47 11.25
N ARG A 230 -4.74 -3.30 12.30
CA ARG A 230 -4.65 -2.93 13.72
C ARG A 230 -3.55 -3.71 14.44
N GLN A 231 -2.72 -4.46 13.67
CA GLN A 231 -1.74 -5.38 14.21
C GLN A 231 -0.29 -4.87 14.12
N TRP A 232 -0.06 -3.61 13.76
CA TRP A 232 1.29 -3.05 13.64
C TRP A 232 1.99 -2.83 15.00
N LEU A 233 1.22 -2.64 16.08
CA LEU A 233 1.76 -2.56 17.44
C LEU A 233 1.61 -3.87 18.20
N SER A 234 0.46 -4.52 18.14
CA SER A 234 0.16 -5.71 18.94
C SER A 234 0.81 -7.00 18.40
N VAL A 235 1.03 -7.09 17.08
CA VAL A 235 1.78 -8.16 16.41
C VAL A 235 1.41 -9.58 16.85
N THR A 236 0.10 -9.82 17.06
CA THR A 236 -0.39 -11.10 17.62
C THR A 236 -0.63 -12.17 16.55
N GLN A 237 -0.74 -11.78 15.28
CA GLN A 237 -1.09 -12.67 14.19
C GLN A 237 0.16 -13.13 13.41
N PRO A 238 0.21 -14.38 12.87
CA PRO A 238 1.37 -14.86 12.12
C PRO A 238 1.70 -13.97 10.92
N GLU A 239 0.68 -13.46 10.23
CA GLU A 239 0.84 -12.54 9.12
C GLU A 239 1.55 -11.25 9.59
N SER A 240 1.06 -10.63 10.66
CA SER A 240 1.65 -9.39 11.20
C SER A 240 3.09 -9.62 11.70
N ARG A 241 3.37 -10.76 12.33
CA ARG A 241 4.73 -11.11 12.72
C ARG A 241 5.65 -11.31 11.52
N ALA A 242 5.14 -11.78 10.39
CA ALA A 242 5.92 -11.96 9.17
C ALA A 242 6.40 -10.61 8.61
N TRP A 243 5.49 -9.67 8.35
CA TRP A 243 5.91 -8.39 7.77
C TRP A 243 6.60 -7.47 8.76
N MET A 244 6.27 -7.51 10.07
CA MET A 244 6.97 -6.68 11.05
C MET A 244 8.43 -7.10 11.24
N ARG A 245 8.79 -8.40 11.05
CA ARG A 245 10.19 -8.78 10.96
C ARG A 245 10.90 -8.06 9.82
N LYS A 246 10.26 -7.98 8.63
CA LYS A 246 10.80 -7.23 7.48
C LYS A 246 10.84 -5.74 7.74
N TRP A 247 9.87 -5.17 8.44
CA TRP A 247 9.95 -3.78 8.89
C TRP A 247 11.23 -3.52 9.68
N HIS A 248 11.50 -4.31 10.70
CA HIS A 248 12.69 -4.14 11.52
C HIS A 248 14.00 -4.49 10.81
N GLU A 249 13.94 -5.30 9.77
CA GLU A 249 15.08 -5.66 8.94
C GLU A 249 15.44 -4.54 7.94
N TRP A 250 14.44 -3.80 7.46
CA TRP A 250 14.62 -2.81 6.41
C TRP A 250 14.43 -1.36 6.87
N ARG A 251 13.58 -1.09 7.86
CA ARG A 251 13.19 0.26 8.33
C ARG A 251 12.99 1.24 7.17
N PRO A 252 12.02 1.03 6.26
CA PRO A 252 11.86 1.80 5.04
C PRO A 252 11.64 3.29 5.33
N ASN A 253 12.17 4.15 4.46
CA ASN A 253 11.96 5.61 4.53
C ASN A 253 10.50 5.96 4.23
N VAL A 254 9.91 5.25 3.26
CA VAL A 254 8.51 5.43 2.82
C VAL A 254 7.79 4.10 2.88
N SER A 255 6.61 4.07 3.50
CA SER A 255 5.70 2.92 3.51
C SER A 255 4.35 3.36 2.96
N VAL A 256 3.89 2.71 1.90
CA VAL A 256 2.64 3.04 1.21
C VAL A 256 1.64 1.92 1.43
N ASP A 257 0.45 2.25 1.93
CA ASP A 257 -0.61 1.32 2.31
C ASP A 257 -1.82 1.50 1.38
N TYR A 258 -2.11 0.50 0.53
CA TYR A 258 -3.13 0.58 -0.51
C TYR A 258 -4.43 -0.08 -0.09
N HIS A 259 -5.52 0.71 -0.16
CA HIS A 259 -6.85 0.37 0.33
C HIS A 259 -7.97 0.71 -0.64
N GLU A 260 -9.18 0.25 -0.30
CA GLU A 260 -10.42 0.67 -0.94
C GLU A 260 -11.40 1.23 0.09
N MET A 261 -12.01 2.36 -0.25
CA MET A 261 -13.07 3.01 0.53
C MET A 261 -14.46 2.84 -0.10
N GLY A 262 -15.47 3.49 0.45
CA GLY A 262 -16.84 3.46 -0.07
C GLY A 262 -16.95 3.86 -1.54
N SER A 263 -17.80 3.17 -2.29
CA SER A 263 -17.94 3.29 -3.76
C SER A 263 -18.36 4.68 -4.25
N GLU A 264 -19.06 5.46 -3.42
CA GLU A 264 -19.52 6.82 -3.78
C GLU A 264 -18.45 7.90 -3.66
N GLN A 265 -17.23 7.51 -3.31
CA GLN A 265 -16.08 8.40 -3.19
C GLN A 265 -15.29 8.48 -4.50
N THR A 266 -14.14 9.15 -4.49
CA THR A 266 -13.23 9.26 -5.64
C THR A 266 -11.94 8.47 -5.39
N TYR A 267 -10.86 9.14 -5.11
CA TYR A 267 -9.58 8.56 -4.72
C TYR A 267 -8.97 9.44 -3.63
N TYR A 268 -8.36 8.82 -2.62
CA TYR A 268 -7.69 9.53 -1.54
C TYR A 268 -6.23 9.11 -1.47
N PHE A 269 -5.36 10.05 -1.12
CA PHE A 269 -4.02 9.78 -0.62
C PHE A 269 -3.62 10.82 0.43
N ALA A 270 -2.72 10.40 1.33
CA ALA A 270 -2.21 11.25 2.40
C ALA A 270 -1.60 12.57 1.85
N PRO A 271 -1.52 13.65 2.64
CA PRO A 271 -1.74 13.67 4.08
C PRO A 271 -3.21 13.69 4.49
N GLY A 272 -3.47 13.24 5.73
CA GLY A 272 -4.82 13.25 6.33
C GLY A 272 -5.19 14.59 6.96
N ILE A 273 -6.25 14.59 7.79
CA ILE A 273 -6.74 15.77 8.49
C ILE A 273 -5.65 16.32 9.46
N PRO A 274 -5.16 17.57 9.28
CA PRO A 274 -4.05 18.09 10.08
C PRO A 274 -4.31 18.09 11.59
N THR A 275 -5.56 18.39 12.01
CA THR A 275 -5.94 18.42 13.44
C THR A 275 -6.11 17.05 14.06
N ARG A 276 -5.96 15.97 13.28
CA ARG A 276 -6.02 14.58 13.72
C ARG A 276 -4.67 13.86 13.55
N THR A 277 -3.59 14.57 13.80
CA THR A 277 -2.23 14.02 13.79
C THR A 277 -1.79 13.73 15.23
N HIS A 278 -1.16 12.56 15.45
CA HIS A 278 -0.70 12.18 16.78
C HIS A 278 0.48 13.07 17.22
N PRO A 279 0.52 13.54 18.49
CA PRO A 279 1.55 14.50 18.95
C PRO A 279 3.01 14.00 18.88
N LEU A 280 3.23 12.69 18.77
CA LEU A 280 4.57 12.11 18.60
C LEU A 280 5.08 12.15 17.16
N ILE A 281 4.23 12.47 16.20
CA ILE A 281 4.61 12.55 14.78
C ILE A 281 5.30 13.89 14.53
N PRO A 282 6.52 13.91 13.97
CA PRO A 282 7.18 15.15 13.61
C PRO A 282 6.39 15.94 12.55
N ASP A 283 6.30 17.25 12.69
CA ASP A 283 5.59 18.11 11.73
C ASP A 283 6.15 18.02 10.31
N GLU A 284 7.47 17.82 10.16
CA GLU A 284 8.15 17.62 8.89
C GLU A 284 7.62 16.41 8.11
N SER A 285 7.09 15.39 8.80
CA SER A 285 6.52 14.20 8.16
C SER A 285 5.39 14.55 7.19
N MET A 286 4.55 15.54 7.50
CA MET A 286 3.41 15.91 6.66
C MET A 286 3.86 16.59 5.36
N GLN A 287 4.92 17.40 5.42
CA GLN A 287 5.51 18.00 4.23
C GLN A 287 6.18 16.95 3.35
N LEU A 288 6.96 16.04 3.94
CA LEU A 288 7.59 14.93 3.19
C LEU A 288 6.55 14.03 2.52
N ILE A 289 5.42 13.75 3.18
CA ILE A 289 4.31 13.01 2.56
C ILE A 289 3.80 13.77 1.34
N ALA A 290 3.51 15.08 1.46
CA ALA A 290 3.01 15.90 0.35
C ALA A 290 4.01 15.92 -0.83
N ASP A 291 5.31 16.06 -0.55
CA ASP A 291 6.34 16.09 -1.58
C ASP A 291 6.50 14.72 -2.28
N VAL A 292 6.38 13.61 -1.55
CA VAL A 292 6.47 12.25 -2.13
C VAL A 292 5.24 11.90 -2.97
N VAL A 293 4.04 12.36 -2.61
CA VAL A 293 2.82 12.06 -3.38
C VAL A 293 2.61 12.99 -4.57
N ALA A 294 3.35 14.09 -4.70
CA ALA A 294 3.19 15.06 -5.79
C ALA A 294 3.22 14.45 -7.20
N PRO A 295 4.07 13.46 -7.56
CA PRO A 295 3.96 12.79 -8.85
C PRO A 295 2.66 11.99 -9.04
N ALA A 296 2.05 11.48 -7.95
CA ALA A 296 0.75 10.82 -8.03
C ALA A 296 -0.38 11.82 -8.29
N GLU A 297 -0.32 13.03 -7.71
CA GLU A 297 -1.23 14.14 -8.03
C GLU A 297 -1.14 14.51 -9.50
N GLN A 298 0.08 14.72 -10.01
CA GLN A 298 0.32 15.04 -11.42
C GLN A 298 -0.24 13.97 -12.36
N PHE A 299 -0.10 12.68 -12.00
CA PHE A 299 -0.71 11.59 -12.76
C PHE A 299 -2.24 11.72 -12.76
N MET A 300 -2.87 11.89 -11.60
CA MET A 300 -4.32 12.00 -11.49
C MET A 300 -4.86 13.21 -12.27
N ASP A 301 -4.20 14.37 -12.15
CA ASP A 301 -4.54 15.59 -12.87
C ASP A 301 -4.42 15.42 -14.40
N SER A 302 -3.34 14.80 -14.88
CA SER A 302 -3.12 14.55 -16.31
C SER A 302 -4.20 13.68 -16.93
N GLN A 303 -4.88 12.84 -16.12
CA GLN A 303 -5.95 11.97 -16.54
C GLN A 303 -7.35 12.53 -16.22
N GLY A 304 -7.43 13.76 -15.68
CA GLY A 304 -8.70 14.36 -15.25
C GLY A 304 -9.41 13.53 -14.16
N ARG A 305 -8.68 12.80 -13.34
CA ARG A 305 -9.23 11.91 -12.31
C ARG A 305 -9.38 12.65 -10.99
N LEU A 306 -10.56 12.53 -10.38
CA LEU A 306 -10.85 13.19 -9.10
C LEU A 306 -10.17 12.46 -7.93
N TYR A 307 -9.58 13.23 -7.05
CA TYR A 307 -8.99 12.77 -5.79
C TYR A 307 -9.17 13.84 -4.68
N PHE A 308 -8.81 13.49 -3.46
CA PHE A 308 -8.79 14.42 -2.34
C PHE A 308 -7.73 14.01 -1.31
N HIS A 309 -7.30 14.96 -0.51
CA HIS A 309 -6.45 14.80 0.67
C HIS A 309 -6.91 15.79 1.76
N GLY A 310 -6.31 15.71 2.96
CA GLY A 310 -6.62 16.65 4.06
C GLY A 310 -8.01 16.44 4.68
N ASP A 311 -8.74 15.41 4.31
CA ASP A 311 -10.10 15.09 4.78
C ASP A 311 -10.26 13.60 5.10
N ARG A 312 -11.25 13.24 5.93
CA ARG A 312 -11.72 11.91 6.36
C ARG A 312 -10.72 11.11 7.20
N TYR A 313 -9.47 10.97 6.75
CA TYR A 313 -8.47 10.08 7.35
C TYR A 313 -7.56 10.85 8.31
N ASP A 314 -7.07 10.14 9.32
CA ASP A 314 -6.23 10.68 10.37
C ASP A 314 -4.85 9.99 10.41
N HIS A 315 -3.91 10.63 11.09
CA HIS A 315 -2.61 10.08 11.45
C HIS A 315 -2.50 9.87 12.98
N PHE A 316 -3.62 9.59 13.66
CA PHE A 316 -3.64 9.51 15.12
C PHE A 316 -3.31 8.12 15.66
N PHE A 317 -3.95 7.07 15.11
CA PHE A 317 -3.71 5.70 15.59
C PHE A 317 -2.43 5.12 14.96
N LEU A 318 -1.44 4.82 15.79
CA LEU A 318 -0.11 4.37 15.37
C LEU A 318 -0.01 2.88 15.04
N GLY A 319 -1.04 2.09 15.33
CA GLY A 319 -1.08 0.64 15.09
C GLY A 319 -1.58 0.23 13.71
N LYS A 320 -1.50 1.12 12.70
CA LYS A 320 -1.89 0.87 11.30
C LYS A 320 -0.74 1.16 10.34
N GLY A 321 -0.81 0.63 9.11
CA GLY A 321 0.26 0.70 8.11
C GLY A 321 0.73 2.12 7.78
N ALA A 322 -0.18 3.07 7.67
CA ALA A 322 0.16 4.47 7.44
C ALA A 322 0.52 5.26 8.70
N GLY A 323 0.32 4.69 9.91
CA GLY A 323 0.61 5.37 11.19
C GLY A 323 1.93 4.95 11.82
N PHE A 324 2.22 3.66 11.80
CA PHE A 324 3.41 3.09 12.42
C PHE A 324 4.73 3.69 11.91
N PRO A 325 4.92 3.89 10.60
CA PRO A 325 6.14 4.51 10.06
C PRO A 325 6.42 5.90 10.64
N LEU A 326 5.39 6.70 10.87
CA LEU A 326 5.50 8.11 11.28
C LEU A 326 6.12 8.31 12.67
N VAL A 327 6.18 7.26 13.49
CA VAL A 327 6.83 7.27 14.81
C VAL A 327 8.02 6.31 14.86
N ASN A 328 8.51 5.89 13.69
CA ASN A 328 9.66 5.01 13.51
C ASN A 328 10.62 5.52 12.43
N GLY A 329 10.72 6.84 12.27
CA GLY A 329 11.71 7.47 11.40
C GLY A 329 11.44 7.37 9.90
N GLY A 330 10.24 6.92 9.50
CA GLY A 330 9.78 6.91 8.11
C GLY A 330 8.52 7.73 7.91
N ILE A 331 8.03 7.83 6.68
CA ILE A 331 6.70 8.37 6.38
C ILE A 331 5.74 7.26 5.97
N GLY A 332 4.46 7.40 6.37
CA GLY A 332 3.39 6.48 6.03
C GLY A 332 2.35 7.14 5.15
N ILE A 333 2.11 6.58 3.97
CA ILE A 333 1.19 7.10 2.97
C ILE A 333 0.02 6.13 2.83
N LEU A 334 -1.20 6.62 3.03
CA LEU A 334 -2.44 5.87 2.79
C LEU A 334 -2.99 6.24 1.42
N HIS A 335 -3.31 5.23 0.61
CA HIS A 335 -4.13 5.37 -0.60
C HIS A 335 -5.45 4.64 -0.43
N GLU A 336 -6.55 5.27 -0.90
CA GLU A 336 -7.89 4.70 -0.84
C GLU A 336 -8.60 4.89 -2.19
N ALA A 337 -8.82 3.81 -2.92
CA ALA A 337 -9.65 3.86 -4.12
C ALA A 337 -11.12 3.67 -3.78
N SER A 338 -12.04 4.32 -4.52
CA SER A 338 -13.47 4.04 -4.39
C SER A 338 -13.77 2.63 -4.90
N ALA A 339 -14.26 1.74 -4.02
CA ALA A 339 -14.44 0.32 -4.31
C ALA A 339 -15.45 0.06 -5.45
N ALA A 340 -15.07 -0.76 -6.41
CA ALA A 340 -16.00 -1.27 -7.42
C ALA A 340 -16.88 -2.41 -6.88
N ARG A 341 -16.43 -3.09 -5.82
CA ARG A 341 -17.11 -4.22 -5.15
C ARG A 341 -17.51 -5.39 -6.06
N GLY A 342 -16.95 -5.48 -7.23
CA GLY A 342 -17.17 -6.43 -8.30
C GLY A 342 -16.40 -5.95 -9.51
N VAL A 343 -16.70 -6.46 -10.70
CA VAL A 343 -16.06 -6.03 -11.94
C VAL A 343 -16.40 -4.57 -12.28
N ALA A 344 -17.65 -4.17 -12.02
CA ALA A 344 -18.12 -2.80 -12.20
C ALA A 344 -19.25 -2.45 -11.22
N ARG A 345 -19.38 -1.17 -10.87
CA ARG A 345 -20.43 -0.64 -10.00
C ARG A 345 -20.93 0.71 -10.49
N LYS A 346 -22.24 0.85 -10.59
CA LYS A 346 -22.88 2.14 -10.85
C LYS A 346 -22.92 2.96 -9.56
N THR A 347 -22.46 4.20 -9.63
CA THR A 347 -22.44 5.14 -8.50
C THR A 347 -23.06 6.47 -8.91
N SER A 348 -23.25 7.38 -7.95
CA SER A 348 -23.68 8.77 -8.23
C SER A 348 -22.66 9.53 -9.08
N ASN A 349 -21.38 9.13 -9.05
CA ASN A 349 -20.29 9.72 -9.79
C ASN A 349 -19.94 8.98 -11.12
N GLY A 350 -20.87 8.15 -11.62
CA GLY A 350 -20.68 7.35 -12.82
C GLY A 350 -20.32 5.89 -12.56
N LEU A 351 -19.88 5.21 -13.61
CA LEU A 351 -19.45 3.81 -13.53
C LEU A 351 -18.07 3.72 -12.89
N ARG A 352 -17.93 2.86 -11.89
CA ARG A 352 -16.63 2.46 -11.32
C ARG A 352 -16.28 1.07 -11.83
N THR A 353 -15.07 0.87 -12.32
CA THR A 353 -14.60 -0.44 -12.74
C THR A 353 -13.45 -0.92 -11.85
N TYR A 354 -13.37 -2.22 -11.67
CA TYR A 354 -12.29 -2.85 -10.93
C TYR A 354 -10.92 -2.59 -11.58
N ARG A 355 -10.88 -2.67 -12.94
CA ARG A 355 -9.68 -2.36 -13.73
C ARG A 355 -9.18 -0.94 -13.50
N GLU A 356 -10.09 0.05 -13.45
CA GLU A 356 -9.70 1.45 -13.16
C GLU A 356 -9.02 1.60 -11.80
N ASN A 357 -9.46 0.87 -10.78
CA ASN A 357 -8.83 0.90 -9.47
C ASN A 357 -7.45 0.23 -9.49
N ILE A 358 -7.30 -0.89 -10.21
CA ILE A 358 -5.99 -1.53 -10.43
C ILE A 358 -5.03 -0.54 -11.09
N LEU A 359 -5.48 0.14 -12.15
CA LEU A 359 -4.69 1.17 -12.85
C LEU A 359 -4.25 2.30 -11.91
N LYS A 360 -5.17 2.86 -11.12
CA LYS A 360 -4.86 3.94 -10.17
C LYS A 360 -3.81 3.50 -9.16
N HIS A 361 -4.00 2.35 -8.51
CA HIS A 361 -3.04 1.83 -7.54
C HIS A 361 -1.69 1.53 -8.17
N PHE A 362 -1.64 0.93 -9.35
CA PHE A 362 -0.40 0.67 -10.07
C PHE A 362 0.35 1.96 -10.39
N ARG A 363 -0.32 2.93 -11.03
CA ARG A 363 0.31 4.17 -11.48
C ARG A 363 0.76 5.03 -10.29
N THR A 364 -0.04 5.10 -9.23
CA THR A 364 0.37 5.80 -8.00
C THR A 364 1.48 5.08 -7.24
N SER A 365 1.61 3.75 -7.37
CA SER A 365 2.75 3.01 -6.81
C SER A 365 4.06 3.44 -7.45
N ILE A 366 4.11 3.51 -8.78
CA ILE A 366 5.30 3.98 -9.47
C ILE A 366 5.56 5.46 -9.18
N ALA A 367 4.53 6.29 -9.18
CA ALA A 367 4.63 7.71 -8.85
C ALA A 367 5.18 7.97 -7.43
N ASN A 368 4.74 7.19 -6.43
CA ASN A 368 5.28 7.29 -5.06
C ASN A 368 6.75 6.86 -4.99
N ALA A 369 7.17 5.83 -5.73
CA ALA A 369 8.57 5.44 -5.80
C ALA A 369 9.43 6.52 -6.48
N GLU A 370 8.91 7.16 -7.53
CA GLU A 370 9.54 8.33 -8.18
C GLU A 370 9.63 9.53 -7.23
N GLY A 371 8.56 9.83 -6.50
CA GLY A 371 8.54 10.90 -5.49
C GLY A 371 9.52 10.64 -4.35
N ALA A 372 9.60 9.39 -3.88
CA ALA A 372 10.59 9.00 -2.88
C ALA A 372 12.04 9.18 -3.39
N LEU A 373 12.30 8.82 -4.65
CA LEU A 373 13.60 9.08 -5.27
C LEU A 373 13.92 10.58 -5.36
N GLN A 374 12.95 11.41 -5.74
CA GLN A 374 13.13 12.87 -5.79
C GLN A 374 13.44 13.47 -4.42
N GLN A 375 12.89 12.90 -3.36
CA GLN A 375 13.07 13.32 -1.96
C GLN A 375 14.13 12.48 -1.21
N ARG A 376 14.95 11.69 -1.91
CA ARG A 376 15.88 10.72 -1.34
C ARG A 376 16.72 11.29 -0.18
N ASP A 377 17.40 12.39 -0.43
CA ASP A 377 18.32 12.98 0.55
C ASP A 377 17.57 13.51 1.78
N ALA A 378 16.42 14.15 1.57
CA ALA A 378 15.55 14.61 2.64
C ALA A 378 15.02 13.46 3.49
N LEU A 379 14.55 12.37 2.87
CA LEU A 379 14.03 11.19 3.57
C LEU A 379 15.09 10.45 4.38
N LEU A 380 16.29 10.27 3.81
CA LEU A 380 17.41 9.64 4.52
C LEU A 380 17.86 10.49 5.71
N GLN A 381 17.99 11.81 5.51
CA GLN A 381 18.36 12.74 6.59
C GLN A 381 17.27 12.84 7.66
N PHE A 382 16.01 12.86 7.29
CA PHE A 382 14.86 12.82 8.22
C PHE A 382 14.93 11.59 9.11
N GLN A 383 15.14 10.40 8.53
CA GLN A 383 15.24 9.17 9.29
C GLN A 383 16.37 9.21 10.30
N LYS A 384 17.58 9.62 9.85
CA LYS A 384 18.73 9.78 10.74
C LYS A 384 18.43 10.75 11.89
N SER A 385 17.93 11.94 11.58
CA SER A 385 17.61 12.99 12.55
C SER A 385 16.56 12.57 13.55
N PHE A 386 15.57 11.76 13.10
CA PHE A 386 14.56 11.19 13.99
C PHE A 386 15.17 10.35 15.11
N TYR A 387 16.08 9.42 14.78
CA TYR A 387 16.72 8.54 15.76
C TYR A 387 17.75 9.28 16.61
N ASP A 388 18.52 10.19 16.04
CA ASP A 388 19.46 11.04 16.79
C ASP A 388 18.70 11.87 17.85
N SER A 389 17.61 12.53 17.47
CA SER A 389 16.79 13.33 18.37
C SER A 389 16.06 12.48 19.42
N ALA A 390 15.65 11.26 19.08
CA ALA A 390 15.05 10.35 20.03
C ALA A 390 16.05 9.92 21.11
N SER A 391 17.28 9.61 20.72
CA SER A 391 18.37 9.27 21.65
C SER A 391 18.71 10.45 22.59
N GLU A 392 18.80 11.66 22.06
CA GLU A 392 19.06 12.88 22.84
C GLU A 392 17.92 13.14 23.85
N ARG A 393 16.67 13.06 23.41
CA ARG A 393 15.49 13.23 24.29
C ARG A 393 15.48 12.17 25.39
N ALA A 394 15.78 10.90 25.11
CA ALA A 394 15.85 9.83 26.09
C ALA A 394 16.95 10.11 27.12
N GLY A 395 18.12 10.60 26.67
CA GLY A 395 19.22 11.01 27.53
C GLY A 395 18.86 12.13 28.53
N ASN A 396 17.98 13.05 28.11
CA ASN A 396 17.53 14.20 28.92
C ASN A 396 16.22 13.95 29.68
N HIS A 397 15.49 12.85 29.41
CA HIS A 397 14.21 12.57 30.06
C HIS A 397 14.37 12.15 31.51
N SER A 398 13.45 12.57 32.40
CA SER A 398 13.46 12.21 33.82
C SER A 398 13.21 10.73 34.09
N VAL A 399 12.30 10.12 33.30
CA VAL A 399 12.06 8.66 33.34
C VAL A 399 13.12 7.97 32.50
N LYS A 400 13.91 7.11 33.12
CA LYS A 400 15.01 6.35 32.47
C LYS A 400 14.63 4.93 32.12
N ALA A 401 13.69 4.35 32.84
CA ALA A 401 13.20 2.99 32.63
C ALA A 401 11.79 2.83 33.20
N TYR A 402 11.08 1.88 32.70
CA TYR A 402 9.83 1.38 33.27
C TYR A 402 10.10 0.03 33.91
N VAL A 403 9.70 -0.15 35.15
CA VAL A 403 9.80 -1.43 35.86
C VAL A 403 8.41 -2.07 35.89
N PHE A 404 8.35 -3.34 35.54
CA PHE A 404 7.09 -4.10 35.51
C PHE A 404 7.31 -5.52 36.00
N ALA A 405 6.28 -6.10 36.62
CA ALA A 405 6.23 -7.49 37.07
C ALA A 405 4.81 -8.02 36.92
N ALA A 406 4.67 -9.34 36.82
CA ALA A 406 3.38 -10.02 36.81
C ALA A 406 3.42 -11.20 37.82
N PRO A 407 3.42 -10.95 39.15
CA PRO A 407 3.54 -11.99 40.15
C PRO A 407 2.47 -13.05 39.98
N GLY A 408 2.88 -14.31 39.85
CA GLY A 408 1.97 -15.45 39.66
C GLY A 408 1.35 -15.57 38.27
N ASP A 409 1.80 -14.76 37.27
CA ASP A 409 1.34 -14.84 35.87
C ASP A 409 2.51 -14.73 34.92
N ASP A 410 3.33 -15.76 34.89
CA ASP A 410 4.52 -15.83 34.01
C ASP A 410 4.16 -15.78 32.54
N ALA A 411 2.98 -16.27 32.17
CA ALA A 411 2.52 -16.24 30.77
C ALA A 411 2.28 -14.80 30.31
N ARG A 412 1.66 -13.96 31.12
CA ARG A 412 1.47 -12.54 30.84
C ARG A 412 2.81 -11.82 30.68
N LEU A 413 3.70 -12.05 31.63
CA LEU A 413 5.04 -11.46 31.59
C LEU A 413 5.78 -11.87 30.34
N TYR A 414 5.78 -13.16 30.00
CA TYR A 414 6.40 -13.67 28.77
C TYR A 414 5.88 -13.00 27.52
N HIS A 415 4.55 -12.92 27.35
CA HIS A 415 3.95 -12.31 26.16
C HIS A 415 4.25 -10.82 26.06
N PHE A 416 4.30 -10.11 27.20
CA PHE A 416 4.64 -8.70 27.19
C PHE A 416 6.11 -8.47 26.83
N VAL A 417 7.02 -9.23 27.41
CA VAL A 417 8.45 -9.19 27.11
C VAL A 417 8.72 -9.59 25.64
N ASP A 418 8.05 -10.64 25.13
CA ASP A 418 8.14 -11.05 23.72
C ASP A 418 7.73 -9.92 22.79
N LEU A 419 6.64 -9.21 23.08
CA LEU A 419 6.19 -8.06 22.31
C LEU A 419 7.20 -6.90 22.30
N LEU A 420 7.75 -6.54 23.48
CA LEU A 420 8.75 -5.48 23.59
C LEU A 420 10.03 -5.84 22.81
N ASN A 421 10.54 -7.05 23.00
CA ASN A 421 11.70 -7.55 22.28
C ASN A 421 11.45 -7.61 20.76
N PHE A 422 10.23 -7.99 20.35
CA PHE A 422 9.83 -8.01 18.94
C PHE A 422 9.94 -6.63 18.30
N HIS A 423 9.56 -5.58 19.03
CA HIS A 423 9.72 -4.18 18.62
C HIS A 423 11.11 -3.59 18.91
N ARG A 424 12.08 -4.44 19.28
CA ARG A 424 13.47 -4.04 19.57
C ARG A 424 13.57 -3.04 20.74
N ILE A 425 12.62 -3.09 21.67
CA ILE A 425 12.69 -2.37 22.94
C ILE A 425 13.55 -3.20 23.89
N GLU A 426 14.61 -2.60 24.41
CA GLU A 426 15.53 -3.28 25.31
C GLU A 426 14.83 -3.63 26.64
N VAL A 427 14.85 -4.91 26.99
CA VAL A 427 14.31 -5.42 28.26
C VAL A 427 15.43 -6.11 29.04
N ARG A 428 15.53 -5.77 30.29
CA ARG A 428 16.54 -6.35 31.23
C ARG A 428 15.85 -6.82 32.49
N THR A 429 16.39 -7.87 33.10
CA THR A 429 15.96 -8.33 34.43
C THR A 429 16.62 -7.49 35.51
N LEU A 430 15.89 -7.10 36.54
CA LEU A 430 16.41 -6.36 37.69
C LEU A 430 17.52 -7.16 38.38
N ALA A 431 18.67 -6.53 38.58
CA ALA A 431 19.80 -7.12 39.30
C ALA A 431 19.69 -6.97 40.83
N GLN A 432 18.83 -6.04 41.33
CA GLN A 432 18.60 -5.77 42.74
C GLN A 432 17.17 -5.28 42.94
N ASP A 433 16.65 -5.41 44.15
CA ASP A 433 15.31 -4.93 44.52
C ASP A 433 15.20 -3.41 44.26
N VAL A 434 14.08 -2.98 43.71
CA VAL A 434 13.73 -1.57 43.48
C VAL A 434 12.39 -1.30 44.13
N THR A 435 12.28 -0.23 44.91
CA THR A 435 11.00 0.21 45.49
C THR A 435 10.62 1.56 44.87
N GLU A 436 9.48 1.61 44.20
CA GLU A 436 8.95 2.81 43.58
C GLU A 436 7.44 2.88 43.81
N GLY A 437 6.92 4.08 44.14
CA GLY A 437 5.50 4.27 44.42
C GLY A 437 4.91 3.38 45.52
N GLY A 438 5.75 2.90 46.48
CA GLY A 438 5.33 2.00 47.56
C GLY A 438 5.25 0.52 47.15
N ILE A 439 5.65 0.17 45.92
CA ILE A 439 5.71 -1.20 45.41
C ILE A 439 7.18 -1.63 45.34
N THR A 440 7.48 -2.81 45.92
CA THR A 440 8.83 -3.41 45.80
C THR A 440 8.83 -4.44 44.69
N TYR A 441 9.67 -4.16 43.64
CA TYR A 441 9.99 -5.08 42.55
C TYR A 441 11.24 -5.85 42.93
N ARG A 442 11.20 -7.17 42.93
CA ARG A 442 12.31 -8.02 43.38
C ARG A 442 13.29 -8.32 42.26
N ALA A 443 14.56 -8.43 42.64
CA ALA A 443 15.60 -8.89 41.76
C ALA A 443 15.26 -10.26 41.19
N GLY A 444 15.43 -10.42 39.87
CA GLY A 444 15.13 -11.64 39.13
C GLY A 444 13.64 -11.88 38.82
N GLU A 445 12.72 -11.11 39.38
CA GLU A 445 11.26 -11.26 39.16
C GLU A 445 10.65 -10.09 38.34
N ALA A 446 11.41 -9.05 38.07
CA ALA A 446 10.99 -7.87 37.30
C ALA A 446 12.07 -7.37 36.37
#